data_95b32525cb84cbd1cbba20ae847d0be3
#
_entry.id   95b32525cb84cbd1cbba20ae847d0be3
#
_cell.length_a   1.000
_cell.length_b   1.000
_cell.length_c   1.000
_cell.angle_alpha   90.00
_cell.angle_beta   90.00
_cell.angle_gamma   90.00
#
_symmetry.space_group_name_H-M   'P 1'
#
loop_
_entity.id
_entity.type
_entity.pdbx_description
1 polymer ?
#
loop_
_entity_poly.entity_id
_entity_poly.type
_entity_poly.pdbx_seq_one_letter_code
_entity_poly.pdbx_strand_id
1 'polypeptide(L)'
;MDTEYVRSRFIKHFDGTTGFLYASPGRINLIGEHTDYNGGFVFPGAVDKGMIAEIKPNGTDKVKAYSIDLKDYVEFGLNEEDAPRASWARYIFGVCREMIKRGVDVKGFNTAFAGDVPLGAGMSSSAELESTDRKSTRLNSSHSQQSRMPSSA
;
A
#
# COMPACT_ATOMS: atom_id res chain seq x y z
N MET A 1 6.69 -9.20 -12.47
CA MET A 1 7.09 -9.07 -11.04
C MET A 1 6.83 -10.41 -10.34
N ASP A 2 7.73 -10.83 -9.49
CA ASP A 2 7.67 -12.15 -8.86
C ASP A 2 7.04 -12.08 -7.46
N THR A 3 5.85 -12.67 -7.31
CA THR A 3 5.13 -12.74 -6.02
C THR A 3 5.88 -13.59 -5.00
N GLU A 4 6.55 -14.65 -5.43
CA GLU A 4 7.33 -15.53 -4.56
C GLU A 4 8.52 -14.78 -3.94
N TYR A 5 9.13 -13.90 -4.69
CA TYR A 5 10.22 -13.07 -4.18
C TYR A 5 9.73 -12.15 -3.04
N VAL A 6 8.61 -11.47 -3.24
CA VAL A 6 8.02 -10.60 -2.20
C VAL A 6 7.64 -11.44 -0.97
N ARG A 7 7.00 -12.58 -1.18
CA ARG A 7 6.61 -13.49 -0.09
C ARG A 7 7.81 -14.00 0.69
N SER A 8 8.89 -14.38 0.01
CA SER A 8 10.10 -14.86 0.68
C SER A 8 10.74 -13.79 1.57
N ARG A 9 10.72 -12.54 1.11
CA ARG A 9 11.23 -11.41 1.89
C ARG A 9 10.32 -11.06 3.06
N PHE A 10 9.02 -11.17 2.89
CA PHE A 10 8.06 -10.98 3.97
C PHE A 10 8.27 -12.02 5.07
N ILE A 11 8.36 -13.30 4.73
CA ILE A 11 8.61 -14.40 5.67
C ILE A 11 9.92 -14.19 6.43
N LYS A 12 10.96 -13.74 5.72
CA LYS A 12 12.27 -13.49 6.34
C LYS A 12 12.24 -12.39 7.38
N HIS A 13 11.43 -11.33 7.16
CA HIS A 13 11.40 -10.17 8.05
C HIS A 13 10.31 -10.23 9.11
N PHE A 14 9.25 -11.04 8.90
CA PHE A 14 8.06 -11.06 9.76
C PHE A 14 7.64 -12.49 10.14
N ASP A 15 8.23 -13.05 11.18
CA ASP A 15 7.77 -14.24 11.92
C ASP A 15 7.63 -15.57 11.15
N GLY A 16 8.12 -15.66 9.93
CA GLY A 16 8.05 -16.90 9.15
C GLY A 16 6.65 -17.33 8.72
N THR A 17 5.65 -16.46 8.82
CA THR A 17 4.28 -16.74 8.38
C THR A 17 3.90 -15.89 7.16
N THR A 18 2.92 -16.36 6.39
CA THR A 18 2.43 -15.65 5.22
C THR A 18 1.23 -14.75 5.54
N GLY A 19 1.03 -13.72 4.73
CA GLY A 19 -0.14 -12.85 4.76
C GLY A 19 -0.93 -12.94 3.46
N PHE A 20 -1.53 -11.83 3.07
CA PHE A 20 -2.25 -11.67 1.80
C PHE A 20 -1.40 -10.90 0.80
N LEU A 21 -1.41 -11.34 -0.44
CA LEU A 21 -0.73 -10.66 -1.54
C LEU A 21 -1.68 -9.70 -2.24
N TYR A 22 -1.20 -8.49 -2.48
CA TYR A 22 -1.90 -7.45 -3.23
C TYR A 22 -1.00 -6.94 -4.35
N ALA A 23 -1.59 -6.64 -5.49
CA ALA A 23 -0.88 -6.06 -6.62
C ALA A 23 -1.62 -4.82 -7.11
N SER A 24 -0.85 -3.80 -7.48
CA SER A 24 -1.36 -2.59 -8.10
C SER A 24 -0.54 -2.31 -9.35
N PRO A 25 -1.19 -2.17 -10.51
CA PRO A 25 -0.48 -1.82 -11.75
C PRO A 25 -0.03 -0.37 -11.72
N GLY A 26 1.05 -0.08 -12.41
CA GLY A 26 1.47 1.27 -12.71
C GLY A 26 0.53 1.95 -13.69
N ARG A 27 0.62 3.27 -13.74
CA ARG A 27 -0.19 4.10 -14.64
C ARG A 27 0.71 5.05 -15.41
N ILE A 28 0.41 5.20 -16.68
CA ILE A 28 0.90 6.29 -17.50
C ILE A 28 -0.27 7.18 -17.91
N ASN A 29 -0.03 8.47 -18.06
CA ASN A 29 -0.95 9.37 -18.76
C ASN A 29 -0.49 9.52 -20.21
N LEU A 30 -1.33 9.10 -21.15
CA LEU A 30 -1.07 9.31 -22.57
C LEU A 30 -1.21 10.79 -22.90
N ILE A 31 -2.13 11.48 -22.24
CA ILE A 31 -2.31 12.93 -22.31
C ILE A 31 -2.96 13.41 -21.01
N GLY A 32 -2.68 14.64 -20.60
CA GLY A 32 -3.32 15.25 -19.43
C GLY A 32 -2.45 15.28 -18.17
N GLU A 33 -1.17 15.50 -18.30
CA GLU A 33 -0.27 15.74 -17.16
C GLU A 33 -0.67 17.03 -16.43
N HIS A 34 -0.75 16.97 -15.08
CA HIS A 34 -1.12 18.09 -14.20
C HIS A 34 -2.50 18.71 -14.45
N THR A 35 -3.41 18.03 -15.14
CA THR A 35 -4.75 18.55 -15.45
C THR A 35 -5.84 18.02 -14.54
N ASP A 36 -5.66 16.87 -13.92
CA ASP A 36 -6.65 16.20 -13.07
C ASP A 36 -7.04 17.06 -11.84
N TYR A 37 -6.05 17.58 -11.12
CA TYR A 37 -6.29 18.44 -9.95
C TYR A 37 -6.67 19.88 -10.33
N ASN A 38 -6.59 20.25 -11.61
CA ASN A 38 -7.02 21.54 -12.16
C ASN A 38 -8.38 21.44 -12.88
N GLY A 39 -9.12 20.34 -12.72
CA GLY A 39 -10.41 20.15 -13.35
C GLY A 39 -10.36 19.81 -14.84
N GLY A 40 -9.19 19.45 -15.36
CA GLY A 40 -9.00 19.05 -16.76
C GLY A 40 -9.18 17.56 -16.98
N PHE A 41 -9.23 17.18 -18.26
CA PHE A 41 -9.34 15.78 -18.66
C PHE A 41 -8.01 15.07 -18.66
N VAL A 42 -8.04 13.76 -18.38
CA VAL A 42 -6.90 12.87 -18.42
C VAL A 42 -7.21 11.64 -19.28
N PHE A 43 -6.17 11.05 -19.84
CA PHE A 43 -6.29 9.78 -20.57
C PHE A 43 -5.23 8.80 -20.02
N PRO A 44 -5.50 8.22 -18.83
CA PRO A 44 -4.58 7.28 -18.21
C PRO A 44 -4.69 5.89 -18.80
N GLY A 45 -3.58 5.16 -18.79
CA GLY A 45 -3.52 3.74 -19.12
C GLY A 45 -2.78 2.96 -18.07
N ALA A 46 -3.25 1.78 -17.73
CA ALA A 46 -2.52 0.86 -16.88
C ALA A 46 -1.37 0.21 -17.66
N VAL A 47 -0.27 -0.06 -16.98
CA VAL A 47 0.88 -0.76 -17.55
C VAL A 47 1.08 -2.11 -16.86
N ASP A 48 1.87 -2.99 -17.46
CA ASP A 48 2.17 -4.32 -16.93
C ASP A 48 3.20 -4.31 -15.79
N LYS A 49 3.77 -3.15 -15.51
CA LYS A 49 4.63 -2.94 -14.36
C LYS A 49 3.81 -2.42 -13.19
N GLY A 50 4.20 -2.76 -11.98
CA GLY A 50 3.44 -2.35 -10.82
C GLY A 50 4.14 -2.65 -9.51
N MET A 51 3.37 -2.68 -8.45
CA MET A 51 3.83 -2.97 -7.10
C MET A 51 3.10 -4.18 -6.54
N ILE A 52 3.85 -5.03 -5.84
CA ILE A 52 3.30 -6.16 -5.09
C ILE A 52 3.65 -5.97 -3.63
N ALA A 53 2.67 -6.17 -2.76
CA ALA A 53 2.85 -6.17 -1.32
C ALA A 53 2.25 -7.42 -0.70
N GLU A 54 2.92 -7.95 0.28
CA GLU A 54 2.33 -8.94 1.19
C GLU A 54 2.03 -8.25 2.51
N ILE A 55 0.84 -8.44 3.04
CA ILE A 55 0.33 -7.73 4.20
C ILE A 55 -0.34 -8.71 5.15
N LYS A 56 -0.05 -8.57 6.43
CA LYS A 56 -0.64 -9.41 7.48
C LYS A 56 -0.98 -8.56 8.70
N PRO A 57 -2.21 -8.69 9.25
CA PRO A 57 -2.52 -8.11 10.55
C PRO A 57 -1.57 -8.62 11.63
N ASN A 58 -1.10 -7.74 12.50
CA ASN A 58 -0.14 -8.10 13.54
C ASN A 58 -0.72 -8.05 14.97
N GLY A 59 -2.01 -7.76 15.13
CA GLY A 59 -2.68 -7.71 16.42
C GLY A 59 -2.28 -6.51 17.29
N THR A 60 -1.60 -5.52 16.74
CA THR A 60 -1.15 -4.31 17.44
C THR A 60 -1.75 -3.07 16.81
N ASP A 61 -1.42 -1.90 17.33
CA ASP A 61 -1.77 -0.60 16.77
C ASP A 61 -0.62 0.02 15.95
N LYS A 62 0.37 -0.77 15.59
CA LYS A 62 1.57 -0.32 14.86
C LYS A 62 1.62 -0.92 13.46
N VAL A 63 2.12 -0.11 12.52
CA VAL A 63 2.45 -0.55 11.16
C VAL A 63 3.96 -0.77 11.08
N LYS A 64 4.34 -1.96 10.62
CA LYS A 64 5.72 -2.34 10.35
C LYS A 64 5.87 -2.58 8.85
N ALA A 65 6.63 -1.73 8.19
CA ALA A 65 6.75 -1.74 6.75
C ALA A 65 8.21 -1.92 6.32
N TYR A 66 8.42 -2.79 5.34
CA TYR A 66 9.72 -3.05 4.76
C TYR A 66 9.67 -2.84 3.24
N SER A 67 10.45 -1.88 2.75
CA SER A 67 10.67 -1.68 1.32
C SER A 67 11.79 -2.60 0.85
N ILE A 68 11.46 -3.60 0.05
CA ILE A 68 12.43 -4.58 -0.45
C ILE A 68 13.45 -3.91 -1.38
N ASP A 69 12.99 -3.00 -2.24
CA ASP A 69 13.85 -2.33 -3.21
C ASP A 69 14.85 -1.38 -2.56
N LEU A 70 14.43 -0.66 -1.52
CA LEU A 70 15.27 0.27 -0.77
C LEU A 70 16.02 -0.39 0.38
N LYS A 71 15.69 -1.65 0.72
CA LYS A 71 16.21 -2.38 1.88
C LYS A 71 16.07 -1.57 3.16
N ASP A 72 14.92 -0.92 3.31
CA ASP A 72 14.62 0.00 4.40
C ASP A 72 13.39 -0.46 5.17
N TYR A 73 13.46 -0.38 6.49
CA TYR A 73 12.40 -0.77 7.42
C TYR A 73 11.93 0.45 8.20
N VAL A 74 10.62 0.60 8.31
CA VAL A 74 10.00 1.67 9.10
C VAL A 74 8.88 1.10 9.95
N GLU A 75 8.76 1.59 11.18
CA GLU A 75 7.68 1.30 12.10
C GLU A 75 7.04 2.60 12.56
N PHE A 76 5.72 2.66 12.57
CA PHE A 76 4.99 3.81 13.13
C PHE A 76 3.68 3.35 13.78
N GLY A 77 3.23 4.11 14.79
CA GLY A 77 1.94 3.89 15.44
C GLY A 77 0.80 4.54 14.66
N LEU A 78 -0.36 3.89 14.62
CA LEU A 78 -1.56 4.44 13.97
C LEU A 78 -2.08 5.69 14.67
N ASN A 79 -1.73 5.89 15.93
CA ASN A 79 -2.11 7.05 16.73
C ASN A 79 -1.05 8.15 16.79
N GLU A 80 0.08 7.97 16.11
CA GLU A 80 1.13 9.00 16.05
C GLU A 80 0.66 10.20 15.25
N GLU A 81 1.02 11.40 15.71
CA GLU A 81 0.69 12.65 15.03
C GLU A 81 1.66 12.96 13.89
N ASP A 82 2.93 12.60 14.10
CA ASP A 82 4.01 12.91 13.17
C ASP A 82 4.25 11.77 12.19
N ALA A 83 4.37 12.13 10.91
CA ALA A 83 4.70 11.18 9.86
C ALA A 83 6.13 10.65 10.01
N PRO A 84 6.41 9.40 9.59
CA PRO A 84 7.77 8.86 9.60
C PRO A 84 8.70 9.69 8.70
N ARG A 85 10.01 9.64 8.99
CA ARG A 85 11.02 10.41 8.25
C ARG A 85 11.22 9.90 6.83
N ALA A 86 11.14 8.59 6.63
CA ALA A 86 11.30 7.99 5.32
C ALA A 86 10.17 8.44 4.39
N SER A 87 10.51 9.03 3.25
CA SER A 87 9.52 9.59 2.32
C SER A 87 8.53 8.56 1.81
N TRP A 88 8.99 7.34 1.52
CA TRP A 88 8.11 6.27 1.06
C TRP A 88 7.10 5.84 2.13
N ALA A 89 7.49 5.83 3.39
CA ALA A 89 6.60 5.44 4.49
C ALA A 89 5.53 6.50 4.78
N ARG A 90 5.75 7.74 4.40
CA ARG A 90 4.76 8.82 4.54
C ARG A 90 3.51 8.57 3.71
N TYR A 91 3.64 7.91 2.56
CA TYR A 91 2.48 7.53 1.73
C TYR A 91 1.59 6.53 2.48
N ILE A 92 2.18 5.49 3.07
CA ILE A 92 1.46 4.49 3.86
C ILE A 92 0.81 5.14 5.09
N PHE A 93 1.56 5.97 5.79
CA PHE A 93 1.06 6.75 6.93
C PHE A 93 -0.13 7.63 6.55
N GLY A 94 -0.02 8.35 5.43
CA GLY A 94 -1.08 9.23 4.93
C GLY A 94 -2.36 8.48 4.60
N VAL A 95 -2.26 7.33 3.94
CA VAL A 95 -3.43 6.49 3.63
C VAL A 95 -4.11 6.01 4.92
N CYS A 96 -3.34 5.50 5.88
CA CYS A 96 -3.88 5.06 7.17
C CYS A 96 -4.60 6.20 7.90
N ARG A 97 -3.99 7.38 7.93
CA ARG A 97 -4.59 8.57 8.59
C ARG A 97 -5.88 9.02 7.91
N GLU A 98 -5.91 9.06 6.58
CA GLU A 98 -7.12 9.44 5.84
C GLU A 98 -8.25 8.42 6.03
N MET A 99 -7.93 7.14 6.09
CA MET A 99 -8.94 6.11 6.34
C MET A 99 -9.50 6.22 7.76
N ILE A 100 -8.66 6.46 8.75
CA ILE A 100 -9.09 6.69 10.15
C ILE A 100 -10.01 7.90 10.23
N LYS A 101 -9.66 9.02 9.59
CA LYS A 101 -10.50 10.23 9.53
C LYS A 101 -11.88 9.96 8.94
N ARG A 102 -11.99 9.01 8.03
CA ARG A 102 -13.24 8.62 7.37
C ARG A 102 -14.02 7.54 8.14
N GLY A 103 -13.60 7.23 9.35
CA GLY A 103 -14.29 6.28 10.22
C GLY A 103 -13.94 4.82 9.98
N VAL A 104 -12.89 4.50 9.21
CA VAL A 104 -12.40 3.14 9.03
C VAL A 104 -11.62 2.71 10.28
N ASP A 105 -11.94 1.53 10.81
CA ASP A 105 -11.20 0.94 11.92
C ASP A 105 -9.93 0.25 11.40
N VAL A 106 -8.85 1.03 11.31
CA VAL A 106 -7.56 0.56 10.83
C VAL A 106 -6.82 -0.16 11.95
N LYS A 107 -6.44 -1.40 11.71
CA LYS A 107 -5.62 -2.21 12.62
C LYS A 107 -4.16 -2.21 12.19
N GLY A 108 -3.25 -2.44 13.13
CA GLY A 108 -1.84 -2.60 12.84
C GLY A 108 -1.55 -3.78 11.91
N PHE A 109 -0.55 -3.66 11.07
CA PHE A 109 -0.17 -4.69 10.12
C PHE A 109 1.32 -4.68 9.84
N ASN A 110 1.81 -5.83 9.36
CA ASN A 110 3.13 -5.97 8.80
C ASN A 110 3.02 -5.99 7.28
N THR A 111 3.92 -5.32 6.58
CA THR A 111 3.96 -5.32 5.11
C THR A 111 5.38 -5.34 4.58
N ALA A 112 5.59 -6.10 3.52
CA ALA A 112 6.77 -6.02 2.68
C ALA A 112 6.32 -5.84 1.23
N PHE A 113 6.97 -4.95 0.51
CA PHE A 113 6.56 -4.62 -0.86
C PHE A 113 7.77 -4.38 -1.76
N ALA A 114 7.55 -4.62 -3.04
CA ALA A 114 8.50 -4.32 -4.12
C ALA A 114 7.74 -3.83 -5.35
N GLY A 115 8.39 -3.01 -6.13
CA GLY A 115 7.86 -2.48 -7.38
C GLY A 115 8.86 -2.63 -8.52
N ASP A 116 8.37 -2.81 -9.73
CA ASP A 116 9.19 -2.77 -10.94
C ASP A 116 8.96 -1.50 -11.77
N VAL A 117 8.30 -0.50 -11.15
CA VAL A 117 8.15 0.82 -11.74
C VAL A 117 9.35 1.67 -11.35
N PRO A 118 10.13 2.15 -12.31
CA PRO A 118 11.29 2.98 -12.02
C PRO A 118 10.88 4.29 -11.34
N LEU A 119 11.59 4.66 -10.28
CA LEU A 119 11.38 5.93 -9.62
C LEU A 119 11.63 7.08 -10.60
N GLY A 120 10.71 8.01 -10.68
CA GLY A 120 10.83 9.17 -11.56
C GLY A 120 10.51 8.92 -13.03
N ALA A 121 10.02 7.73 -13.39
CA ALA A 121 9.68 7.39 -14.78
C ALA A 121 8.31 7.91 -15.23
N GLY A 122 7.64 8.74 -14.43
CA GLY A 122 6.30 9.24 -14.76
C GLY A 122 5.18 8.18 -14.65
N MET A 123 5.47 7.04 -14.05
CA MET A 123 4.53 5.92 -13.91
C MET A 123 3.81 5.88 -12.56
N SER A 124 3.88 6.98 -11.81
CA SER A 124 3.12 7.17 -10.56
C SER A 124 3.38 6.13 -9.46
N SER A 125 4.65 5.79 -9.20
CA SER A 125 5.03 4.80 -8.18
C SER A 125 4.46 5.09 -6.78
N SER A 126 4.30 6.37 -6.41
CA SER A 126 3.67 6.76 -5.16
C SER A 126 2.17 6.38 -5.12
N ALA A 127 1.45 6.62 -6.20
CA ALA A 127 0.03 6.26 -6.31
C ALA A 127 -0.19 4.76 -6.26
N GLU A 128 0.74 3.96 -6.79
CA GLU A 128 0.69 2.50 -6.71
C GLU A 128 0.85 2.01 -5.28
N LEU A 129 1.82 2.58 -4.56
CA LEU A 129 2.02 2.26 -3.15
C LEU A 129 0.79 2.62 -2.32
N GLU A 130 0.23 3.81 -2.52
CA GLU A 130 -0.99 4.25 -1.85
C GLU A 130 -2.19 3.37 -2.19
N SER A 131 -2.36 2.98 -3.45
CA SER A 131 -3.46 2.14 -3.90
C SER A 131 -3.37 0.73 -3.31
N THR A 132 -2.19 0.16 -3.28
CA THR A 132 -1.93 -1.15 -2.70
C THR A 132 -2.22 -1.14 -1.20
N ASP A 133 -1.73 -0.14 -0.50
CA ASP A 133 -1.94 0.02 0.94
C ASP A 133 -3.43 0.26 1.27
N ARG A 134 -4.10 1.13 0.54
CA ARG A 134 -5.53 1.42 0.73
C ARG A 134 -6.39 0.16 0.59
N LYS A 135 -6.13 -0.63 -0.44
CA LYS A 135 -6.89 -1.86 -0.69
C LYS A 135 -6.70 -2.87 0.44
N SER A 136 -5.47 -3.09 0.86
CA SER A 136 -5.13 -4.02 1.92
C SER A 136 -5.66 -3.57 3.28
N THR A 137 -5.52 -2.30 3.62
CA THR A 137 -6.00 -1.75 4.88
C THR A 137 -7.52 -1.85 4.99
N ARG A 138 -8.24 -1.56 3.91
CA ARG A 138 -9.70 -1.71 3.87
C ARG A 138 -10.12 -3.16 4.07
N LEU A 139 -9.44 -4.11 3.46
CA LEU A 139 -9.75 -5.52 3.62
C LEU A 139 -9.42 -6.02 5.03
N ASN A 140 -8.33 -5.57 5.61
CA ASN A 140 -7.99 -5.88 7.00
C ASN A 140 -9.05 -5.39 7.99
N SER A 141 -9.56 -4.18 7.81
CA SER A 141 -10.62 -3.65 8.67
C SER A 141 -11.94 -4.40 8.50
N SER A 142 -12.23 -4.91 7.30
CA SER A 142 -13.45 -5.67 7.02
C SER A 142 -13.38 -7.13 7.49
N HIS A 143 -12.20 -7.70 7.70
CA HIS A 143 -12.04 -9.06 8.23
C HIS A 143 -12.65 -9.25 9.62
N SER A 144 -12.67 -8.21 10.44
CA SER A 144 -13.33 -8.23 11.74
C SER A 144 -14.86 -8.14 11.64
N GLN A 145 -15.41 -7.88 10.45
CA GLN A 145 -16.84 -7.70 10.19
C GLN A 145 -17.35 -8.58 9.05
N GLN A 146 -16.68 -9.68 8.75
CA GLN A 146 -17.00 -10.56 7.61
C GLN A 146 -18.44 -11.04 7.56
N SER A 147 -19.09 -11.19 8.69
CA SER A 147 -20.50 -11.63 8.79
C SER A 147 -21.52 -10.56 8.38
N ARG A 148 -21.09 -9.33 8.09
CA ARG A 148 -21.97 -8.18 7.82
C ARG A 148 -21.88 -7.65 6.39
N MET A 149 -20.97 -8.19 5.56
CA MET A 149 -20.83 -7.75 4.18
C MET A 149 -21.64 -8.61 3.22
N PRO A 150 -22.40 -8.00 2.29
CA PRO A 150 -23.08 -8.77 1.24
C PRO A 150 -22.06 -9.43 0.33
N SER A 151 -22.32 -10.69 -0.05
CA SER A 151 -21.44 -11.49 -0.91
C SER A 151 -21.30 -10.97 -2.35
N SER A 152 -22.01 -9.95 -2.72
CA SER A 152 -22.07 -9.38 -4.08
C SER A 152 -21.31 -8.07 -4.25
N ALA A 153 -20.55 -7.63 -3.28
CA ALA A 153 -19.81 -6.36 -3.35
C ALA A 153 -18.39 -6.53 -3.90
#